data_48d5f94cef2496d1787bdbe9d3454e89
#
_entry.id   48d5f94cef2496d1787bdbe9d3454e89
#
_cell.length_a   1.000
_cell.length_b   1.000
_cell.length_c   1.000
_cell.angle_alpha   90.00
_cell.angle_beta   90.00
_cell.angle_gamma   90.00
#
_symmetry.space_group_name_H-M   'P 1'
#
loop_
_entity.id
_entity.type
_entity.pdbx_description
1 polymer ?
#
loop_
_entity_poly.entity_id
_entity_poly.type
_entity_poly.pdbx_seq_one_letter_code
_entity_poly.pdbx_strand_id
1 'polypeptide(L)'
;HLADAFGMNVVVSTRTAPKNCPYEVTDILTAAEKADFLTFHCPLTPQTKGMVNRDILSVMKPSAVLINTSRGPVVNEADLAQALNSEKIAAAYLDVLEKEPMSPDTPLKTAKNCTITPHTAWAAYETRSRLVDIVCANIRAWLGGNPQNKVN
;
A
#
# COMPACT_ATOMS: atom_id res chain seq x y z
N HIS A 1 3.30 -2.54 -14.76
CA HIS A 1 3.91 -3.53 -15.67
C HIS A 1 3.68 -4.99 -15.24
N LEU A 2 3.86 -5.37 -13.94
CA LEU A 2 3.59 -6.76 -13.51
C LEU A 2 2.12 -7.12 -13.68
N ALA A 3 1.20 -6.30 -13.18
CA ALA A 3 -0.24 -6.54 -13.32
C ALA A 3 -0.66 -6.62 -14.81
N ASP A 4 -0.14 -5.72 -15.62
CA ASP A 4 -0.35 -5.70 -17.08
C ASP A 4 0.19 -6.98 -17.75
N ALA A 5 1.37 -7.46 -17.35
CA ALA A 5 1.93 -8.73 -17.84
C ALA A 5 1.07 -9.96 -17.47
N PHE A 6 0.25 -9.86 -16.42
CA PHE A 6 -0.77 -10.86 -16.07
C PHE A 6 -2.12 -10.63 -16.78
N GLY A 7 -2.20 -9.68 -17.71
CA GLY A 7 -3.43 -9.39 -18.47
C GLY A 7 -4.47 -8.56 -17.71
N MET A 8 -4.07 -7.88 -16.62
CA MET A 8 -4.96 -7.01 -15.86
C MET A 8 -5.09 -5.63 -16.53
N ASN A 9 -6.28 -5.04 -16.50
CA ASN A 9 -6.47 -3.62 -16.82
C ASN A 9 -5.94 -2.76 -15.67
N VAL A 10 -4.90 -1.98 -15.93
CA VAL A 10 -4.23 -1.16 -14.90
C VAL A 10 -4.77 0.26 -14.93
N VAL A 11 -5.25 0.74 -13.78
CA VAL A 11 -5.62 2.14 -13.53
C VAL A 11 -4.70 2.68 -12.44
N VAL A 12 -4.19 3.89 -12.63
CA VAL A 12 -3.22 4.53 -11.72
C VAL A 12 -3.85 5.77 -11.09
N SER A 13 -3.78 5.86 -9.76
CA SER A 13 -4.05 7.10 -9.03
C SER A 13 -2.75 7.61 -8.39
N THR A 14 -2.33 8.81 -8.75
CA THR A 14 -1.08 9.40 -8.28
C THR A 14 -1.15 10.92 -8.24
N ARG A 15 -0.43 11.53 -7.30
CA ARG A 15 -0.33 13.00 -7.18
C ARG A 15 0.27 13.66 -8.43
N THR A 16 1.25 13.01 -9.04
CA THR A 16 1.94 13.52 -10.23
C THR A 16 2.04 12.40 -11.26
N ALA A 17 1.26 12.50 -12.31
CA ALA A 17 1.30 11.52 -13.38
C ALA A 17 2.65 11.55 -14.11
N PRO A 18 3.30 10.41 -14.36
CA PRO A 18 4.45 10.35 -15.25
C PRO A 18 4.08 10.85 -16.64
N LYS A 19 4.96 11.61 -17.30
CA LYS A 19 4.71 12.18 -18.64
C LYS A 19 4.30 11.15 -19.71
N ASN A 20 4.77 9.91 -19.57
CA ASN A 20 4.52 8.81 -20.52
C ASN A 20 3.89 7.61 -19.77
N CYS A 21 2.91 7.86 -18.90
CA CYS A 21 2.18 6.76 -18.26
C CYS A 21 1.39 5.99 -19.32
N PRO A 22 1.63 4.68 -19.52
CA PRO A 22 0.90 3.91 -20.52
C PRO A 22 -0.51 3.50 -20.05
N TYR A 23 -0.85 3.82 -18.80
CA TYR A 23 -2.10 3.42 -18.17
C TYR A 23 -3.04 4.61 -17.93
N GLU A 24 -4.32 4.33 -17.79
CA GLU A 24 -5.30 5.34 -17.39
C GLU A 24 -4.90 5.94 -16.03
N VAL A 25 -4.82 7.28 -15.97
CA VAL A 25 -4.57 8.02 -14.71
C VAL A 25 -5.83 8.73 -14.30
N THR A 26 -6.26 8.52 -13.05
CA THR A 26 -7.48 9.11 -12.50
C THR A 26 -7.33 9.47 -11.02
N ASP A 27 -8.35 10.10 -10.43
CA ASP A 27 -8.41 10.28 -8.98
C ASP A 27 -8.66 8.97 -8.23
N ILE A 28 -8.46 8.99 -6.91
CA ILE A 28 -8.55 7.79 -6.09
C ILE A 28 -9.98 7.24 -5.99
N LEU A 29 -11.00 8.11 -6.03
CA LEU A 29 -12.40 7.69 -5.92
C LEU A 29 -12.81 6.90 -7.17
N THR A 30 -12.54 7.44 -8.35
CA THR A 30 -12.77 6.78 -9.65
C THR A 30 -11.96 5.49 -9.77
N ALA A 31 -10.72 5.47 -9.28
CA ALA A 31 -9.91 4.25 -9.24
C ALA A 31 -10.53 3.18 -8.35
N ALA A 32 -11.06 3.56 -7.17
CA ALA A 32 -11.71 2.65 -6.24
C ALA A 32 -13.01 2.06 -6.81
N GLU A 33 -13.82 2.86 -7.51
CA GLU A 33 -15.05 2.40 -8.19
C GLU A 33 -14.77 1.32 -9.25
N LYS A 34 -13.68 1.51 -10.01
CA LYS A 34 -13.30 0.59 -11.10
C LYS A 34 -12.61 -0.67 -10.61
N ALA A 35 -11.94 -0.61 -9.45
CA ALA A 35 -11.03 -1.65 -8.99
C ALA A 35 -11.72 -2.97 -8.66
N ASP A 36 -11.13 -4.08 -9.13
CA ASP A 36 -11.31 -5.41 -8.57
C ASP A 36 -10.24 -5.67 -7.50
N PHE A 37 -9.04 -5.09 -7.69
CA PHE A 37 -7.95 -5.08 -6.72
C PHE A 37 -7.47 -3.64 -6.54
N LEU A 38 -7.68 -3.05 -5.37
CA LEU A 38 -7.18 -1.73 -5.02
C LEU A 38 -5.94 -1.87 -4.14
N THR A 39 -4.78 -1.46 -4.65
CA THR A 39 -3.50 -1.62 -3.94
C THR A 39 -2.79 -0.28 -3.70
N PHE A 40 -2.21 -0.12 -2.51
CA PHE A 40 -1.55 1.11 -2.08
C PHE A 40 -0.03 0.97 -2.01
N HIS A 41 0.68 1.90 -2.67
CA HIS A 41 2.14 1.98 -2.76
C HIS A 41 2.66 3.40 -2.47
N CYS A 42 1.84 4.24 -1.84
CA CYS A 42 2.18 5.63 -1.53
C CYS A 42 2.90 5.75 -0.18
N PRO A 43 3.76 6.77 0.01
CA PRO A 43 4.32 7.09 1.32
C PRO A 43 3.23 7.63 2.26
N LEU A 44 3.45 7.51 3.57
CA LEU A 44 2.62 8.17 4.55
C LEU A 44 2.95 9.67 4.60
N THR A 45 1.96 10.48 4.34
CA THR A 45 2.00 11.94 4.40
C THR A 45 0.73 12.46 5.06
N PRO A 46 0.64 13.75 5.42
CA PRO A 46 -0.62 14.32 5.90
C PRO A 46 -1.80 14.11 4.93
N GLN A 47 -1.54 14.05 3.62
CA GLN A 47 -2.56 13.85 2.58
C GLN A 47 -2.97 12.39 2.38
N THR A 48 -2.06 11.44 2.67
CA THR A 48 -2.33 10.00 2.51
C THR A 48 -2.76 9.32 3.80
N LYS A 49 -2.60 9.98 4.95
CA LYS A 49 -3.10 9.47 6.23
C LYS A 49 -4.63 9.38 6.22
N GLY A 50 -5.15 8.19 6.49
CA GLY A 50 -6.60 7.92 6.49
C GLY A 50 -7.26 8.10 5.13
N MET A 51 -6.48 8.04 4.03
CA MET A 51 -7.01 8.19 2.67
C MET A 51 -8.04 7.09 2.35
N VAL A 52 -7.78 5.88 2.81
CA VAL A 52 -8.75 4.78 2.72
C VAL A 52 -9.68 4.86 3.91
N ASN A 53 -10.76 5.56 3.74
CA ASN A 53 -11.83 5.79 4.71
C ASN A 53 -13.15 5.21 4.21
N ARG A 54 -14.22 5.48 4.94
CA ARG A 54 -15.58 5.06 4.59
C ARG A 54 -15.99 5.48 3.18
N ASP A 55 -15.60 6.68 2.72
CA ASP A 55 -16.01 7.19 1.41
C ASP A 55 -15.41 6.34 0.28
N ILE A 56 -14.09 6.08 0.35
CA ILE A 56 -13.40 5.21 -0.61
C ILE A 56 -13.95 3.79 -0.56
N LEU A 57 -14.14 3.22 0.63
CA LEU A 57 -14.66 1.86 0.78
C LEU A 57 -16.11 1.74 0.28
N SER A 58 -16.90 2.81 0.40
CA SER A 58 -18.31 2.82 0.00
C SER A 58 -18.53 2.73 -1.51
N VAL A 59 -17.58 3.17 -2.31
CA VAL A 59 -17.68 3.14 -3.78
C VAL A 59 -17.06 1.89 -4.41
N MET A 60 -16.26 1.13 -3.65
CA MET A 60 -15.66 -0.12 -4.12
C MET A 60 -16.72 -1.16 -4.47
N LYS A 61 -16.40 -2.04 -5.41
CA LYS A 61 -17.26 -3.18 -5.77
C LYS A 61 -17.39 -4.16 -4.60
N PRO A 62 -18.53 -4.84 -4.42
CA PRO A 62 -18.68 -5.88 -3.39
C PRO A 62 -17.70 -7.05 -3.55
N SER A 63 -17.23 -7.32 -4.76
CA SER A 63 -16.20 -8.33 -5.06
C SER A 63 -14.76 -7.82 -4.91
N ALA A 64 -14.57 -6.52 -4.64
CA ALA A 64 -13.25 -5.93 -4.63
C ALA A 64 -12.39 -6.37 -3.44
N VAL A 65 -11.10 -6.41 -3.67
CA VAL A 65 -10.08 -6.74 -2.68
C VAL A 65 -9.19 -5.51 -2.43
N LEU A 66 -8.99 -5.15 -1.16
CA LEU A 66 -8.06 -4.12 -0.75
C LEU A 66 -6.70 -4.72 -0.38
N ILE A 67 -5.61 -4.12 -0.86
CA ILE A 67 -4.24 -4.55 -0.53
C ILE A 67 -3.43 -3.35 -0.04
N ASN A 68 -2.79 -3.47 1.14
CA ASN A 68 -1.89 -2.45 1.63
C ASN A 68 -0.56 -3.06 2.10
N THR A 69 0.48 -2.80 1.32
CA THR A 69 1.89 -3.13 1.65
C THR A 69 2.74 -1.87 1.80
N SER A 70 2.12 -0.71 1.95
CA SER A 70 2.82 0.59 2.02
C SER A 70 3.03 1.06 3.47
N ARG A 71 2.02 1.68 4.08
CA ARG A 71 2.01 2.14 5.46
C ARG A 71 0.62 1.96 6.07
N GLY A 72 0.54 1.45 7.29
CA GLY A 72 -0.72 1.17 7.98
C GLY A 72 -1.66 2.36 8.07
N PRO A 73 -1.20 3.55 8.56
CA PRO A 73 -2.07 4.70 8.70
C PRO A 73 -2.65 5.29 7.40
N VAL A 74 -2.32 4.76 6.23
CA VAL A 74 -3.01 5.08 4.97
C VAL A 74 -4.46 4.60 5.00
N VAL A 75 -4.72 3.54 5.74
CA VAL A 75 -6.05 2.92 5.90
C VAL A 75 -6.61 3.28 7.28
N ASN A 76 -7.87 3.70 7.34
CA ASN A 76 -8.63 3.76 8.59
C ASN A 76 -9.09 2.34 8.95
N GLU A 77 -8.48 1.75 9.99
CA GLU A 77 -8.75 0.36 10.38
C GLU A 77 -10.19 0.12 10.84
N ALA A 78 -10.82 1.12 11.48
CA ALA A 78 -12.20 1.01 11.93
C ALA A 78 -13.19 0.98 10.74
N ASP A 79 -13.01 1.87 9.77
CA ASP A 79 -13.82 1.91 8.56
C ASP A 79 -13.64 0.64 7.72
N LEU A 80 -12.40 0.14 7.62
CA LEU A 80 -12.11 -1.12 6.91
C LEU A 80 -12.77 -2.32 7.59
N ALA A 81 -12.64 -2.45 8.91
CA ALA A 81 -13.29 -3.52 9.66
C ALA A 81 -14.81 -3.51 9.48
N GLN A 82 -15.43 -2.31 9.50
CA GLN A 82 -16.85 -2.15 9.26
C GLN A 82 -17.24 -2.60 7.84
N ALA A 83 -16.47 -2.19 6.81
CA ALA A 83 -16.71 -2.55 5.42
C ALA A 83 -16.61 -4.07 5.19
N LEU A 84 -15.62 -4.72 5.80
CA LEU A 84 -15.46 -6.18 5.74
C LEU A 84 -16.59 -6.92 6.45
N ASN A 85 -16.95 -6.50 7.66
CA ASN A 85 -17.99 -7.14 8.46
C ASN A 85 -19.39 -7.00 7.85
N SER A 86 -19.64 -5.90 7.14
CA SER A 86 -20.88 -5.66 6.38
C SER A 86 -20.84 -6.23 4.95
N GLU A 87 -19.74 -6.90 4.56
CA GLU A 87 -19.55 -7.49 3.23
C GLU A 87 -19.63 -6.43 2.10
N LYS A 88 -19.29 -5.18 2.42
CA LYS A 88 -19.22 -4.08 1.44
C LYS A 88 -18.09 -4.29 0.43
N ILE A 89 -16.98 -4.92 0.87
CA ILE A 89 -15.90 -5.42 0.02
C ILE A 89 -15.62 -6.89 0.36
N ALA A 90 -15.03 -7.63 -0.56
CA ALA A 90 -14.84 -9.07 -0.42
C ALA A 90 -13.75 -9.43 0.59
N ALA A 91 -12.61 -8.76 0.57
CA ALA A 91 -11.46 -9.09 1.42
C ALA A 91 -10.47 -7.93 1.54
N ALA A 92 -9.57 -8.03 2.54
CA ALA A 92 -8.40 -7.19 2.66
C ALA A 92 -7.14 -8.02 2.97
N TYR A 93 -6.01 -7.62 2.35
CA TYR A 93 -4.68 -8.20 2.59
C TYR A 93 -3.74 -7.07 3.01
N LEU A 94 -3.26 -7.11 4.26
CA LEU A 94 -2.50 -6.04 4.88
C LEU A 94 -1.15 -6.59 5.36
N ASP A 95 -0.06 -5.98 4.92
CA ASP A 95 1.27 -6.28 5.47
C ASP A 95 1.68 -5.25 6.53
N VAL A 96 0.89 -4.18 6.67
CA VAL A 96 1.16 -3.05 7.57
C VAL A 96 -0.11 -2.64 8.33
N LEU A 97 0.07 -2.18 9.58
CA LEU A 97 -1.00 -1.74 10.46
C LEU A 97 -0.74 -0.32 10.99
N GLU A 98 -1.79 0.32 11.50
CA GLU A 98 -1.67 1.66 12.11
C GLU A 98 -0.68 1.62 13.28
N LYS A 99 -0.72 0.54 14.07
CA LYS A 99 0.20 0.28 15.16
C LYS A 99 0.90 -1.06 14.98
N GLU A 100 2.21 -1.04 14.96
CA GLU A 100 3.07 -2.23 14.87
C GLU A 100 4.01 -2.31 16.09
N PRO A 101 4.10 -3.47 16.77
CA PRO A 101 3.33 -4.71 16.56
C PRO A 101 1.83 -4.52 16.73
N MET A 102 1.04 -5.42 16.12
CA MET A 102 -0.43 -5.38 16.12
C MET A 102 -1.01 -5.16 17.53
N SER A 103 -1.83 -4.12 17.69
CA SER A 103 -2.53 -3.87 18.94
C SER A 103 -3.54 -4.99 19.25
N PRO A 104 -3.65 -5.44 20.51
CA PRO A 104 -4.70 -6.39 20.91
C PRO A 104 -6.12 -5.86 20.60
N ASP A 105 -6.30 -4.56 20.58
CA ASP A 105 -7.60 -3.87 20.46
C ASP A 105 -7.91 -3.44 19.01
N THR A 106 -7.07 -3.80 18.01
CA THR A 106 -7.38 -3.46 16.62
C THR A 106 -8.68 -4.13 16.17
N PRO A 107 -9.60 -3.38 15.55
CA PRO A 107 -10.85 -3.93 15.03
C PRO A 107 -10.63 -4.94 13.89
N LEU A 108 -9.46 -4.93 13.26
CA LEU A 108 -9.11 -5.85 12.18
C LEU A 108 -8.88 -7.30 12.66
N LYS A 109 -8.60 -7.51 13.95
CA LYS A 109 -8.36 -8.84 14.52
C LYS A 109 -9.53 -9.81 14.34
N THR A 110 -10.75 -9.28 14.32
CA THR A 110 -11.99 -10.05 14.19
C THR A 110 -12.76 -9.71 12.92
N ALA A 111 -12.19 -8.90 12.05
CA ALA A 111 -12.81 -8.55 10.77
C ALA A 111 -12.86 -9.77 9.83
N LYS A 112 -13.99 -9.95 9.15
CA LYS A 112 -14.17 -11.00 8.14
C LYS A 112 -13.17 -10.82 7.01
N ASN A 113 -12.65 -11.93 6.47
CA ASN A 113 -11.81 -11.94 5.27
C ASN A 113 -10.63 -10.94 5.30
N CYS A 114 -10.08 -10.67 6.49
CA CYS A 114 -8.91 -9.83 6.68
C CYS A 114 -7.67 -10.70 6.95
N THR A 115 -6.72 -10.69 6.03
CA THR A 115 -5.44 -11.38 6.21
C THR A 115 -4.36 -10.37 6.53
N ILE A 116 -3.59 -10.61 7.60
CA ILE A 116 -2.53 -9.70 8.06
C ILE A 116 -1.22 -10.47 8.10
N THR A 117 -0.18 -9.90 7.50
CA THR A 117 1.21 -10.38 7.59
C THR A 117 2.07 -9.39 8.39
N PRO A 118 3.13 -9.84 9.08
CA PRO A 118 3.84 -9.01 10.05
C PRO A 118 4.94 -8.14 9.39
N HIS A 119 4.56 -7.26 8.46
CA HIS A 119 5.43 -6.30 7.77
C HIS A 119 6.63 -6.99 7.09
N THR A 120 6.34 -8.02 6.30
CA THR A 120 7.34 -8.89 5.68
C THR A 120 7.42 -8.80 4.15
N ALA A 121 6.62 -7.94 3.51
CA ALA A 121 6.62 -7.79 2.04
C ALA A 121 7.99 -7.38 1.46
N TRP A 122 8.86 -6.75 2.28
CA TRP A 122 10.24 -6.38 1.93
C TRP A 122 11.28 -7.47 2.23
N ALA A 123 10.92 -8.54 2.95
CA ALA A 123 11.85 -9.42 3.64
C ALA A 123 12.48 -10.53 2.77
N ALA A 124 12.24 -10.52 1.44
CA ALA A 124 12.90 -11.45 0.54
C ALA A 124 14.43 -11.38 0.69
N TYR A 125 15.09 -12.54 0.64
CA TYR A 125 16.55 -12.63 0.80
C TYR A 125 17.30 -11.68 -0.15
N GLU A 126 16.92 -11.66 -1.41
CA GLU A 126 17.52 -10.83 -2.47
C GLU A 126 17.35 -9.34 -2.18
N THR A 127 16.20 -8.93 -1.66
CA THR A 127 15.91 -7.55 -1.30
C THR A 127 16.78 -7.11 -0.12
N ARG A 128 16.90 -7.96 0.91
CA ARG A 128 17.72 -7.69 2.09
C ARG A 128 19.20 -7.63 1.76
N SER A 129 19.69 -8.56 0.94
CA SER A 129 21.09 -8.57 0.47
C SER A 129 21.41 -7.28 -0.29
N ARG A 130 20.53 -6.89 -1.23
CA ARG A 130 20.69 -5.63 -1.99
C ARG A 130 20.68 -4.40 -1.07
N LEU A 131 19.85 -4.38 -0.03
CA LEU A 131 19.83 -3.28 0.94
C LEU A 131 21.16 -3.17 1.66
N VAL A 132 21.75 -4.28 2.13
CA VAL A 132 23.07 -4.28 2.77
C VAL A 132 24.15 -3.76 1.82
N ASP A 133 24.15 -4.18 0.56
CA ASP A 133 25.11 -3.71 -0.44
C ASP A 133 25.00 -2.20 -0.67
N ILE A 134 23.79 -1.66 -0.75
CA ILE A 134 23.53 -0.21 -0.87
C ILE A 134 24.05 0.54 0.36
N VAL A 135 23.79 0.04 1.57
CA VAL A 135 24.28 0.66 2.81
C VAL A 135 25.81 0.68 2.82
N CYS A 136 26.46 -0.43 2.49
CA CYS A 136 27.92 -0.52 2.40
C CYS A 136 28.49 0.46 1.35
N ALA A 137 27.85 0.56 0.19
CA ALA A 137 28.23 1.50 -0.86
C ALA A 137 28.10 2.96 -0.40
N ASN A 138 27.01 3.30 0.30
CA ASN A 138 26.80 4.64 0.85
C ASN A 138 27.86 5.02 1.89
N ILE A 139 28.22 4.11 2.78
CA ILE A 139 29.26 4.33 3.80
C ILE A 139 30.62 4.54 3.13
N ARG A 140 30.99 3.71 2.16
CA ARG A 140 32.25 3.87 1.41
C ARG A 140 32.30 5.21 0.68
N ALA A 141 31.22 5.60 0.02
CA ALA A 141 31.13 6.87 -0.70
C ALA A 141 31.23 8.07 0.26
N TRP A 142 30.61 7.98 1.42
CA TRP A 142 30.72 9.01 2.46
C TRP A 142 32.14 9.14 3.00
N LEU A 143 32.80 8.04 3.33
CA LEU A 143 34.20 8.02 3.78
C LEU A 143 35.17 8.53 2.71
N GLY A 144 34.88 8.31 1.43
CA GLY A 144 35.65 8.82 0.30
C GLY A 144 35.36 10.28 -0.07
N GLY A 145 34.55 11.00 0.71
CA GLY A 145 34.20 12.41 0.45
C GLY A 145 33.19 12.65 -0.67
N ASN A 146 32.61 11.58 -1.27
CA ASN A 146 31.62 11.66 -2.35
C ASN A 146 30.31 10.98 -1.94
N PRO A 147 29.57 11.50 -0.94
CA PRO A 147 28.35 10.87 -0.46
C PRO A 147 27.29 10.81 -1.54
N GLN A 148 26.64 9.63 -1.66
CA GLN A 148 25.54 9.35 -2.58
C GLN A 148 24.24 9.07 -1.82
N ASN A 149 23.09 9.09 -2.54
CA ASN A 149 21.75 8.84 -1.98
C ASN A 149 21.42 9.77 -0.79
N LYS A 150 21.84 11.03 -0.85
CA LYS A 150 21.50 12.03 0.16
C LYS A 150 20.00 12.30 0.14
N VAL A 151 19.40 12.42 1.32
CA VAL A 151 17.96 12.71 1.49
C VAL A 151 17.68 14.16 1.89
N ASN A 152 18.73 14.96 2.12
CA ASN A 152 18.66 16.42 2.45
C ASN A 152 19.60 17.20 1.54
#